data_3807f49db2e934f3715d356a48153b2d
#
_entry.id   3807f49db2e934f3715d356a48153b2d
#
_cell.length_a   1.000
_cell.length_b   1.000
_cell.length_c   1.000
_cell.angle_alpha   90.00
_cell.angle_beta   90.00
_cell.angle_gamma   90.00
#
_symmetry.space_group_name_H-M   'P 1'
#
loop_
_entity.id
_entity.type
_entity.pdbx_description
1 polymer ?
#
loop_
_entity_poly.entity_id
_entity_poly.type
_entity_poly.pdbx_seq_one_letter_code
_entity_poly.pdbx_strand_id
1 'polypeptide(L)'
;KPYTVLLFNGQPVKFKGVNIHEHNPETGHYVTEELMRKDFELMKQNNINAVRLCHYPQDRKFYELCDEYGLYVYDEANIESHGMYYSLKKGGTLGNNPEWLIPHMDRTMNMYERNKNYPSVTFWSLGNEAGNGYNFYQTYLYLKDKEINSMNRPVNYERALWEWNTDMYVPQYPSAEWLEEIGRKGSDRPVAPSEYSHAMGNSSGNLWDQWKAIYKYPNLQGGFIWDWVDQGILEKDKNGREYYTYGGDYGVNAPSDGNFLCNGIVNPDRTPHPA
;
A
#
# COMPACT_ATOMS: atom_id res chain seq x y z
N LYS A 1 27.25 11.24 -3.71
CA LYS A 1 26.07 11.78 -4.40
C LYS A 1 25.20 12.49 -3.37
N PRO A 2 24.53 13.61 -3.71
CA PRO A 2 23.53 14.17 -2.83
C PRO A 2 22.37 13.20 -2.71
N TYR A 3 21.84 13.03 -1.51
CA TYR A 3 20.64 12.24 -1.29
C TYR A 3 19.42 13.01 -1.82
N THR A 4 18.55 12.32 -2.56
CA THR A 4 17.25 12.87 -2.95
C THR A 4 16.24 12.49 -1.87
N VAL A 5 15.55 13.51 -1.35
CA VAL A 5 14.65 13.41 -0.19
C VAL A 5 13.32 14.06 -0.53
N LEU A 6 12.22 13.38 -0.24
CA LEU A 6 10.89 13.97 -0.27
C LEU A 6 10.70 14.87 0.95
N LEU A 7 10.23 16.07 0.71
CA LEU A 7 9.88 17.02 1.76
C LEU A 7 8.35 17.22 1.80
N PHE A 8 7.78 17.14 2.99
CA PHE A 8 6.40 17.54 3.24
C PHE A 8 6.41 18.89 3.96
N ASN A 9 5.81 19.91 3.33
CA ASN A 9 5.88 21.31 3.82
C ASN A 9 7.32 21.77 4.15
N GLY A 10 8.29 21.39 3.30
CA GLY A 10 9.69 21.74 3.47
C GLY A 10 10.46 20.95 4.52
N GLN A 11 9.85 19.94 5.16
CA GLN A 11 10.48 19.11 6.18
C GLN A 11 10.65 17.66 5.69
N PRO A 12 11.78 17.01 5.96
CA PRO A 12 11.96 15.59 5.68
C PRO A 12 10.98 14.75 6.51
N VAL A 13 10.42 13.73 5.89
CA VAL A 13 9.44 12.85 6.53
C VAL A 13 9.92 11.40 6.50
N LYS A 14 9.63 10.64 7.57
CA LYS A 14 9.76 9.19 7.61
C LYS A 14 8.36 8.57 7.74
N PHE A 15 7.98 7.74 6.76
CA PHE A 15 6.68 7.07 6.73
C PHE A 15 6.76 5.77 7.51
N LYS A 16 6.16 5.76 8.69
CA LYS A 16 5.92 4.56 9.51
C LYS A 16 4.56 4.03 9.10
N GLY A 17 4.53 3.39 7.93
CA GLY A 17 3.30 3.04 7.27
C GLY A 17 2.88 1.59 7.43
N VAL A 18 1.60 1.35 7.18
CA VAL A 18 1.00 0.03 7.01
C VAL A 18 0.16 0.01 5.74
N ASN A 19 0.10 -1.15 5.09
CA ASN A 19 -0.91 -1.43 4.08
C ASN A 19 -2.21 -1.77 4.76
N ILE A 20 -3.35 -1.34 4.22
CA ILE A 20 -4.66 -1.61 4.80
C ILE A 20 -5.70 -1.96 3.74
N HIS A 21 -6.31 -3.13 3.89
CA HIS A 21 -7.54 -3.51 3.21
C HIS A 21 -8.76 -3.03 3.99
N GLU A 22 -9.86 -2.70 3.31
CA GLU A 22 -11.16 -2.58 3.96
C GLU A 22 -11.60 -3.95 4.46
N HIS A 23 -11.60 -4.14 5.78
CA HIS A 23 -11.98 -5.40 6.38
C HIS A 23 -12.71 -5.24 7.72
N ASN A 24 -13.85 -5.90 7.81
CA ASN A 24 -14.60 -6.12 9.02
C ASN A 24 -14.94 -7.62 9.11
N PRO A 25 -14.62 -8.30 10.21
CA PRO A 25 -14.84 -9.75 10.32
C PRO A 25 -16.31 -10.18 10.21
N GLU A 26 -17.27 -9.28 10.46
CA GLU A 26 -18.69 -9.58 10.39
C GLU A 26 -19.32 -9.23 9.02
N THR A 27 -18.79 -8.22 8.33
CA THR A 27 -19.42 -7.62 7.13
C THR A 27 -18.51 -7.59 5.89
N GLY A 28 -17.31 -8.16 5.98
CA GLY A 28 -16.36 -8.19 4.86
C GLY A 28 -15.80 -6.82 4.54
N HIS A 29 -15.97 -6.35 3.30
CA HIS A 29 -15.46 -5.05 2.84
C HIS A 29 -16.29 -3.83 3.30
N TYR A 30 -17.38 -4.01 4.02
CA TYR A 30 -18.10 -2.91 4.64
C TYR A 30 -17.53 -2.64 6.03
N VAL A 31 -16.89 -1.48 6.20
CA VAL A 31 -16.25 -1.08 7.46
C VAL A 31 -17.00 0.11 8.04
N THR A 32 -17.41 0.00 9.30
CA THR A 32 -18.11 1.09 10.01
C THR A 32 -17.15 2.20 10.43
N GLU A 33 -17.63 3.42 10.58
CA GLU A 33 -16.83 4.54 11.09
C GLU A 33 -16.22 4.22 12.47
N GLU A 34 -16.97 3.54 13.33
CA GLU A 34 -16.49 3.12 14.66
C GLU A 34 -15.26 2.22 14.55
N LEU A 35 -15.29 1.24 13.65
CA LEU A 35 -14.15 0.35 13.44
C LEU A 35 -12.97 1.07 12.80
N MET A 36 -13.21 1.98 11.85
CA MET A 36 -12.16 2.83 11.30
C MET A 36 -11.48 3.67 12.38
N ARG A 37 -12.24 4.30 13.29
CA ARG A 37 -11.69 5.07 14.41
C ARG A 37 -10.84 4.20 15.34
N LYS A 38 -11.28 2.98 15.63
CA LYS A 38 -10.48 2.01 16.41
C LYS A 38 -9.14 1.72 15.72
N ASP A 39 -9.15 1.49 14.41
CA ASP A 39 -7.92 1.28 13.64
C ASP A 39 -7.00 2.50 13.75
N PHE A 40 -7.50 3.72 13.54
CA PHE A 40 -6.70 4.95 13.63
C PHE A 40 -6.13 5.20 15.04
N GLU A 41 -6.92 4.97 16.08
CA GLU A 41 -6.46 5.09 17.45
C GLU A 41 -5.31 4.12 17.76
N LEU A 42 -5.44 2.85 17.35
CA LEU A 42 -4.38 1.86 17.50
C LEU A 42 -3.12 2.24 16.70
N MET A 43 -3.27 2.71 15.47
CA MET A 43 -2.17 3.18 14.65
C MET A 43 -1.43 4.34 15.34
N LYS A 44 -2.16 5.34 15.83
CA LYS A 44 -1.55 6.50 16.53
C LYS A 44 -0.86 6.10 17.83
N GLN A 45 -1.44 5.20 18.62
CA GLN A 45 -0.84 4.67 19.85
C GLN A 45 0.47 3.93 19.58
N ASN A 46 0.64 3.36 18.38
CA ASN A 46 1.81 2.59 17.98
C ASN A 46 2.73 3.33 16.99
N ASN A 47 2.65 4.66 16.95
CA ASN A 47 3.50 5.52 16.11
C ASN A 47 3.39 5.28 14.60
N ILE A 48 2.32 4.68 14.11
CA ILE A 48 2.02 4.61 12.69
C ILE A 48 1.49 5.97 12.25
N ASN A 49 2.07 6.52 11.17
CA ASN A 49 1.73 7.85 10.66
C ASN A 49 1.30 7.85 9.19
N ALA A 50 1.28 6.69 8.55
CA ALA A 50 0.98 6.57 7.13
C ALA A 50 0.21 5.29 6.82
N VAL A 51 -0.63 5.33 5.79
CA VAL A 51 -1.37 4.17 5.29
C VAL A 51 -1.26 4.10 3.77
N ARG A 52 -1.04 2.90 3.22
CA ARG A 52 -1.22 2.62 1.80
C ARG A 52 -2.54 1.88 1.62
N LEU A 53 -3.38 2.40 0.76
CA LEU A 53 -4.71 1.86 0.50
C LEU A 53 -4.64 0.74 -0.54
N CYS A 54 -4.28 -0.43 -0.09
CA CYS A 54 -4.07 -1.59 -0.95
C CYS A 54 -5.41 -2.28 -1.24
N HIS A 55 -5.76 -2.60 -2.47
CA HIS A 55 -5.18 -2.11 -3.73
C HIS A 55 -6.29 -1.39 -4.49
N TYR A 56 -6.92 -0.42 -3.83
CA TYR A 56 -8.10 0.34 -4.32
C TYR A 56 -8.36 1.56 -3.43
N PRO A 57 -9.00 2.62 -3.95
CA PRO A 57 -9.50 3.71 -3.13
C PRO A 57 -10.57 3.22 -2.15
N GLN A 58 -10.45 3.59 -0.89
CA GLN A 58 -11.36 3.16 0.19
C GLN A 58 -12.57 4.09 0.35
N ASP A 59 -13.41 3.83 1.35
CA ASP A 59 -14.57 4.66 1.69
C ASP A 59 -14.16 6.12 1.93
N ARG A 60 -15.03 7.08 1.57
CA ARG A 60 -14.77 8.52 1.76
C ARG A 60 -14.52 8.87 3.21
N LYS A 61 -15.22 8.22 4.14
CA LYS A 61 -15.05 8.44 5.57
C LYS A 61 -13.62 8.13 6.02
N PHE A 62 -12.97 7.15 5.41
CA PHE A 62 -11.57 6.83 5.70
C PHE A 62 -10.63 8.01 5.45
N TYR A 63 -10.80 8.72 4.33
CA TYR A 63 -9.98 9.91 4.01
C TYR A 63 -10.28 11.08 4.96
N GLU A 64 -11.55 11.32 5.29
CA GLU A 64 -11.94 12.33 6.29
C GLU A 64 -11.27 12.05 7.63
N LEU A 65 -11.22 10.79 8.05
CA LEU A 65 -10.53 10.38 9.28
C LEU A 65 -9.00 10.48 9.14
N CYS A 66 -8.42 10.19 7.98
CA CYS A 66 -6.99 10.45 7.75
C CYS A 66 -6.65 11.94 7.92
N ASP A 67 -7.51 12.84 7.44
CA ASP A 67 -7.34 14.28 7.65
C ASP A 67 -7.48 14.64 9.14
N GLU A 68 -8.48 14.08 9.84
CA GLU A 68 -8.71 14.32 11.28
C GLU A 68 -7.55 13.83 12.15
N TYR A 69 -7.08 12.60 11.93
CA TYR A 69 -6.01 11.97 12.72
C TYR A 69 -4.59 12.37 12.26
N GLY A 70 -4.45 13.03 11.12
CA GLY A 70 -3.16 13.44 10.56
C GLY A 70 -2.32 12.26 10.07
N LEU A 71 -2.91 11.35 9.30
CA LEU A 71 -2.20 10.26 8.63
C LEU A 71 -1.86 10.63 7.19
N TYR A 72 -0.66 10.28 6.75
CA TYR A 72 -0.26 10.37 5.34
C TYR A 72 -0.89 9.22 4.55
N VAL A 73 -1.55 9.53 3.45
CA VAL A 73 -2.22 8.54 2.60
C VAL A 73 -1.43 8.31 1.31
N TYR A 74 -1.11 7.06 1.05
CA TYR A 74 -0.66 6.57 -0.23
C TYR A 74 -1.86 5.96 -0.95
N ASP A 75 -2.53 6.76 -1.78
CA ASP A 75 -3.78 6.39 -2.44
C ASP A 75 -3.49 5.61 -3.72
N GLU A 76 -4.17 4.47 -3.91
CA GLU A 76 -3.85 3.54 -4.99
C GLU A 76 -5.02 3.31 -5.93
N ALA A 77 -4.74 3.36 -7.23
CA ALA A 77 -5.71 3.01 -8.25
C ALA A 77 -6.04 1.51 -8.20
N ASN A 78 -7.30 1.17 -8.39
CA ASN A 78 -7.77 -0.22 -8.40
C ASN A 78 -7.30 -0.96 -9.65
N ILE A 79 -5.99 -1.21 -9.72
CA ILE A 79 -5.33 -1.92 -10.81
C ILE A 79 -4.39 -2.95 -10.20
N GLU A 80 -4.73 -4.22 -10.40
CA GLU A 80 -3.88 -5.36 -10.10
C GLU A 80 -4.12 -6.47 -11.13
N SER A 81 -3.06 -7.12 -11.57
CA SER A 81 -3.13 -8.26 -12.48
C SER A 81 -2.03 -9.27 -12.21
N HIS A 82 -1.74 -9.54 -10.92
CA HIS A 82 -0.67 -10.44 -10.47
C HIS A 82 -0.76 -11.84 -11.11
N GLY A 83 -1.97 -12.35 -11.33
CA GLY A 83 -2.16 -13.63 -12.03
C GLY A 83 -1.62 -13.68 -13.47
N MET A 84 -1.31 -12.54 -14.09
CA MET A 84 -0.63 -12.43 -15.37
C MET A 84 0.88 -12.15 -15.20
N TYR A 85 1.38 -12.20 -13.98
CA TYR A 85 2.78 -11.95 -13.57
C TYR A 85 3.34 -10.58 -13.97
N TYR A 86 4.65 -10.49 -14.00
CA TYR A 86 5.42 -9.27 -14.18
C TYR A 86 5.98 -9.11 -15.59
N SER A 87 5.39 -9.77 -16.60
CA SER A 87 5.89 -9.71 -17.96
C SER A 87 5.86 -8.28 -18.50
N LEU A 88 7.02 -7.75 -18.86
CA LEU A 88 7.17 -6.46 -19.53
C LEU A 88 7.03 -6.56 -21.06
N LYS A 89 6.76 -7.75 -21.59
CA LYS A 89 6.50 -7.93 -23.02
C LYS A 89 5.16 -7.32 -23.38
N LYS A 90 5.07 -6.67 -24.55
CA LYS A 90 3.81 -6.18 -25.09
C LYS A 90 2.76 -7.30 -25.11
N GLY A 91 1.60 -7.05 -24.52
CA GLY A 91 0.55 -8.05 -24.36
C GLY A 91 0.83 -9.13 -23.31
N GLY A 92 1.96 -9.08 -22.63
CA GLY A 92 2.30 -10.04 -21.56
C GLY A 92 1.56 -9.79 -20.25
N THR A 93 1.15 -8.54 -20.00
CA THR A 93 0.27 -8.14 -18.91
C THR A 93 -0.76 -7.14 -19.44
N LEU A 94 -1.84 -6.93 -18.67
CA LEU A 94 -2.83 -5.90 -19.03
C LEU A 94 -2.20 -4.49 -19.02
N GLY A 95 -1.24 -4.24 -18.15
CA GLY A 95 -0.52 -2.96 -18.03
C GLY A 95 0.27 -2.55 -19.27
N ASN A 96 0.65 -3.52 -20.10
CA ASN A 96 1.37 -3.27 -21.37
C ASN A 96 0.58 -3.66 -22.63
N ASN A 97 -0.73 -3.88 -22.50
CA ASN A 97 -1.63 -4.11 -23.62
C ASN A 97 -2.48 -2.86 -23.89
N PRO A 98 -2.26 -2.11 -25.02
CA PRO A 98 -2.99 -0.87 -25.30
C PRO A 98 -4.52 -1.02 -25.36
N GLU A 99 -5.05 -2.21 -25.61
CA GLU A 99 -6.51 -2.47 -25.60
C GLU A 99 -7.10 -2.26 -24.19
N TRP A 100 -6.28 -2.35 -23.15
CA TRP A 100 -6.66 -2.12 -21.76
C TRP A 100 -6.35 -0.69 -21.26
N LEU A 101 -6.00 0.23 -22.16
CA LEU A 101 -5.72 1.61 -21.77
C LEU A 101 -6.91 2.28 -21.09
N ILE A 102 -8.10 2.15 -21.70
CA ILE A 102 -9.32 2.82 -21.19
C ILE A 102 -9.61 2.38 -19.74
N PRO A 103 -9.66 1.08 -19.40
CA PRO A 103 -9.84 0.66 -18.02
C PRO A 103 -8.77 1.17 -17.03
N HIS A 104 -7.50 1.24 -17.44
CA HIS A 104 -6.43 1.79 -16.61
C HIS A 104 -6.62 3.29 -16.37
N MET A 105 -6.87 4.04 -17.42
CA MET A 105 -7.13 5.48 -17.33
C MET A 105 -8.35 5.78 -16.46
N ASP A 106 -9.46 5.06 -16.68
CA ASP A 106 -10.70 5.26 -15.93
C ASP A 106 -10.49 5.10 -14.41
N ARG A 107 -9.82 4.02 -13.98
CA ARG A 107 -9.52 3.79 -12.56
C ARG A 107 -8.63 4.87 -11.97
N THR A 108 -7.59 5.25 -12.67
CA THR A 108 -6.66 6.30 -12.24
C THR A 108 -7.35 7.67 -12.16
N MET A 109 -8.14 8.01 -13.17
CA MET A 109 -8.88 9.28 -13.21
C MET A 109 -9.92 9.35 -12.08
N ASN A 110 -10.69 8.28 -11.87
CA ASN A 110 -11.70 8.23 -10.82
C ASN A 110 -11.07 8.34 -9.41
N MET A 111 -9.95 7.67 -9.16
CA MET A 111 -9.19 7.84 -7.92
C MET A 111 -8.81 9.32 -7.72
N TYR A 112 -8.15 9.90 -8.71
CA TYR A 112 -7.66 11.28 -8.62
C TYR A 112 -8.80 12.28 -8.43
N GLU A 113 -9.79 12.28 -9.29
CA GLU A 113 -10.88 13.26 -9.26
C GLU A 113 -11.72 13.16 -7.98
N ARG A 114 -11.86 11.96 -7.42
CA ARG A 114 -12.56 11.75 -6.15
C ARG A 114 -11.77 12.26 -4.95
N ASN A 115 -10.45 12.03 -4.93
CA ASN A 115 -9.65 12.14 -3.71
C ASN A 115 -8.65 13.31 -3.70
N LYS A 116 -8.49 14.03 -4.81
CA LYS A 116 -7.50 15.12 -4.95
C LYS A 116 -7.60 16.24 -3.90
N ASN A 117 -8.76 16.44 -3.30
CA ASN A 117 -9.01 17.51 -2.33
C ASN A 117 -8.76 17.11 -0.87
N TYR A 118 -8.43 15.85 -0.59
CA TYR A 118 -8.06 15.44 0.77
C TYR A 118 -6.58 15.81 1.05
N PRO A 119 -6.32 16.66 2.05
CA PRO A 119 -4.94 17.06 2.39
C PRO A 119 -4.07 15.90 2.86
N SER A 120 -4.66 14.86 3.42
CA SER A 120 -3.95 13.63 3.83
C SER A 120 -3.36 12.84 2.67
N VAL A 121 -3.93 12.92 1.45
CA VAL A 121 -3.38 12.24 0.27
C VAL A 121 -2.03 12.87 -0.08
N THR A 122 -0.97 12.11 0.15
CA THR A 122 0.43 12.55 0.03
C THR A 122 1.09 11.99 -1.22
N PHE A 123 0.71 10.80 -1.64
CA PHE A 123 1.20 10.13 -2.84
C PHE A 123 0.06 9.54 -3.65
N TRP A 124 0.32 9.37 -4.95
CA TRP A 124 -0.51 8.60 -5.86
C TRP A 124 0.21 7.31 -6.25
N SER A 125 -0.51 6.19 -6.22
CA SER A 125 -0.04 4.90 -6.74
C SER A 125 -0.81 4.54 -8.00
N LEU A 126 -0.09 4.10 -9.01
CA LEU A 126 -0.69 3.68 -10.28
C LEU A 126 -1.37 2.31 -10.20
N GLY A 127 -1.09 1.54 -9.17
CA GLY A 127 -1.61 0.19 -8.98
C GLY A 127 -0.60 -0.73 -8.31
N ASN A 128 -0.88 -2.02 -8.34
CA ASN A 128 -0.06 -3.07 -7.73
C ASN A 128 0.16 -4.25 -8.68
N GLU A 129 1.36 -4.80 -8.68
CA GLU A 129 1.75 -6.09 -9.27
C GLU A 129 1.12 -6.41 -10.65
N ALA A 130 1.13 -5.43 -11.56
CA ALA A 130 0.46 -5.52 -12.85
C ALA A 130 1.42 -5.41 -14.06
N GLY A 131 2.72 -5.69 -13.84
CA GLY A 131 3.76 -5.42 -14.83
C GLY A 131 3.99 -3.94 -15.03
N ASN A 132 4.69 -3.56 -16.10
CA ASN A 132 4.87 -2.15 -16.47
C ASN A 132 4.77 -2.00 -17.97
N GLY A 133 4.49 -0.80 -18.48
CA GLY A 133 4.45 -0.52 -19.90
C GLY A 133 3.46 0.58 -20.27
N TYR A 134 2.97 0.52 -21.49
CA TYR A 134 2.25 1.61 -22.14
C TYR A 134 1.13 2.22 -21.30
N ASN A 135 0.26 1.39 -20.69
CA ASN A 135 -0.89 1.91 -19.93
C ASN A 135 -0.45 2.63 -18.65
N PHE A 136 0.58 2.11 -17.97
CA PHE A 136 1.15 2.77 -16.78
C PHE A 136 1.93 4.04 -17.14
N TYR A 137 2.55 4.12 -18.32
CA TYR A 137 3.13 5.36 -18.81
C TYR A 137 2.08 6.44 -19.02
N GLN A 138 0.92 6.08 -19.59
CA GLN A 138 -0.17 7.03 -19.81
C GLN A 138 -0.82 7.50 -18.51
N THR A 139 -1.06 6.59 -17.56
CA THR A 139 -1.62 6.96 -16.25
C THR A 139 -0.65 7.81 -15.42
N TYR A 140 0.65 7.53 -15.48
CA TYR A 140 1.68 8.38 -14.88
C TYR A 140 1.66 9.79 -15.45
N LEU A 141 1.71 9.92 -16.77
CA LEU A 141 1.70 11.23 -17.45
C LEU A 141 0.44 12.03 -17.13
N TYR A 142 -0.72 11.38 -17.07
CA TYR A 142 -1.97 12.01 -16.67
C TYR A 142 -1.88 12.61 -15.27
N LEU A 143 -1.46 11.83 -14.26
CA LEU A 143 -1.35 12.33 -12.90
C LEU A 143 -0.29 13.43 -12.76
N LYS A 144 0.84 13.32 -13.45
CA LYS A 144 1.88 14.38 -13.45
C LYS A 144 1.36 15.67 -14.05
N ASP A 145 0.59 15.63 -15.14
CA ASP A 145 -0.05 16.81 -15.74
C ASP A 145 -1.00 17.48 -14.74
N LYS A 146 -1.78 16.71 -14.02
CA LYS A 146 -2.69 17.23 -12.99
C LYS A 146 -1.95 17.81 -11.78
N GLU A 147 -0.93 17.14 -11.31
CA GLU A 147 -0.20 17.51 -10.09
C GLU A 147 0.73 18.71 -10.27
N ILE A 148 1.27 18.96 -11.46
CA ILE A 148 2.18 20.08 -11.71
C ILE A 148 1.54 21.44 -11.41
N ASN A 149 0.22 21.54 -11.54
CA ASN A 149 -0.56 22.75 -11.27
C ASN A 149 -1.40 22.63 -9.97
N SER A 150 -1.11 21.64 -9.13
CA SER A 150 -1.81 21.37 -7.88
C SER A 150 -0.82 21.33 -6.71
N MET A 151 -0.77 20.26 -5.97
CA MET A 151 0.10 20.07 -4.79
C MET A 151 1.46 19.49 -5.14
N ASN A 152 1.69 19.11 -6.39
CA ASN A 152 2.90 18.45 -6.88
C ASN A 152 3.24 17.16 -6.10
N ARG A 153 2.22 16.38 -5.78
CA ARG A 153 2.37 15.10 -5.08
C ARG A 153 3.09 14.08 -5.93
N PRO A 154 3.97 13.26 -5.35
CA PRO A 154 4.63 12.19 -6.07
C PRO A 154 3.65 11.16 -6.65
N VAL A 155 3.97 10.68 -7.83
CA VAL A 155 3.27 9.57 -8.51
C VAL A 155 4.21 8.38 -8.54
N ASN A 156 3.81 7.26 -7.96
CA ASN A 156 4.67 6.12 -7.75
C ASN A 156 4.08 4.84 -8.31
N TYR A 157 4.95 3.91 -8.70
CA TYR A 157 4.56 2.56 -9.11
C TYR A 157 5.69 1.57 -8.84
N GLU A 158 5.40 0.50 -8.11
CA GLU A 158 6.43 -0.44 -7.64
C GLU A 158 7.07 -1.26 -8.78
N ARG A 159 6.30 -1.64 -9.81
CA ARG A 159 6.83 -2.35 -10.99
C ARG A 159 7.52 -1.44 -12.01
N ALA A 160 7.50 -0.14 -11.83
CA ALA A 160 8.37 0.76 -12.57
C ALA A 160 9.84 0.60 -12.16
N LEU A 161 10.12 0.09 -10.97
CA LEU A 161 11.49 -0.04 -10.46
C LEU A 161 12.23 1.29 -10.57
N TRP A 162 13.28 1.36 -11.42
CA TRP A 162 14.05 2.57 -11.69
C TRP A 162 13.67 3.25 -13.01
N GLU A 163 12.58 2.82 -13.65
CA GLU A 163 12.10 3.49 -14.87
C GLU A 163 11.57 4.90 -14.55
N TRP A 164 11.30 5.66 -15.61
CA TRP A 164 10.94 7.07 -15.52
C TRP A 164 9.53 7.32 -14.96
N ASN A 165 8.66 6.33 -14.99
CA ASN A 165 7.25 6.47 -14.58
C ASN A 165 7.01 6.17 -13.08
N THR A 166 7.95 6.60 -12.24
CA THR A 166 7.80 6.64 -10.78
C THR A 166 8.70 7.74 -10.20
N ASP A 167 8.15 8.58 -9.35
CA ASP A 167 8.88 9.68 -8.71
C ASP A 167 9.72 9.21 -7.51
N MET A 168 9.34 8.11 -6.89
CA MET A 168 10.07 7.46 -5.81
C MET A 168 10.36 6.02 -6.20
N TYR A 169 11.41 5.43 -5.62
CA TYR A 169 11.60 4.00 -5.67
C TYR A 169 10.86 3.34 -4.51
N VAL A 170 9.86 2.54 -4.83
CA VAL A 170 8.93 1.95 -3.87
C VAL A 170 8.93 0.42 -3.96
N PRO A 171 10.09 -0.24 -3.66
CA PRO A 171 10.23 -1.68 -3.83
C PRO A 171 9.31 -2.46 -2.90
N GLN A 172 9.08 -3.72 -3.25
CA GLN A 172 8.43 -4.68 -2.36
C GLN A 172 9.48 -5.59 -1.72
N TYR A 173 9.36 -5.79 -0.42
CA TYR A 173 10.14 -6.74 0.41
C TYR A 173 11.67 -6.62 0.31
N PRO A 174 12.26 -5.42 0.35
CA PRO A 174 13.70 -5.28 0.41
C PRO A 174 14.24 -5.81 1.75
N SER A 175 15.42 -6.45 1.71
CA SER A 175 16.10 -6.85 2.96
C SER A 175 16.73 -5.65 3.68
N ALA A 176 17.08 -5.84 4.96
CA ALA A 176 17.79 -4.82 5.74
C ALA A 176 19.16 -4.49 5.11
N GLU A 177 19.85 -5.51 4.59
CA GLU A 177 21.14 -5.36 3.90
C GLU A 177 20.99 -4.54 2.62
N TRP A 178 19.93 -4.77 1.85
CA TRP A 178 19.65 -4.00 0.65
C TRP A 178 19.37 -2.53 1.00
N LEU A 179 18.58 -2.27 2.06
CA LEU A 179 18.32 -0.91 2.53
C LEU A 179 19.61 -0.21 2.98
N GLU A 180 20.48 -0.89 3.72
CA GLU A 180 21.79 -0.35 4.11
C GLU A 180 22.65 -0.02 2.88
N GLU A 181 22.65 -0.89 1.88
CA GLU A 181 23.44 -0.71 0.66
C GLU A 181 22.93 0.49 -0.15
N ILE A 182 21.64 0.57 -0.46
CA ILE A 182 21.07 1.67 -1.25
C ILE A 182 21.12 3.01 -0.49
N GLY A 183 20.92 2.97 0.83
CA GLY A 183 21.11 4.13 1.69
C GLY A 183 22.53 4.67 1.60
N ARG A 184 23.52 3.80 1.75
CA ARG A 184 24.95 4.17 1.68
C ARG A 184 25.38 4.66 0.29
N LYS A 185 24.88 4.05 -0.78
CA LYS A 185 25.17 4.46 -2.17
C LYS A 185 24.50 5.77 -2.56
N GLY A 186 23.39 6.09 -1.92
CA GLY A 186 22.49 7.16 -2.36
C GLY A 186 21.66 6.74 -3.57
N SER A 187 20.63 7.50 -3.88
CA SER A 187 19.73 7.27 -5.01
C SER A 187 19.34 8.58 -5.68
N ASP A 188 18.93 8.53 -6.94
CA ASP A 188 18.46 9.69 -7.72
C ASP A 188 17.03 10.13 -7.33
N ARG A 189 16.34 9.30 -6.55
CA ARG A 189 14.99 9.53 -6.03
C ARG A 189 14.84 8.99 -4.62
N PRO A 190 13.83 9.45 -3.85
CA PRO A 190 13.55 8.90 -2.52
C PRO A 190 13.20 7.41 -2.58
N VAL A 191 13.47 6.69 -1.50
CA VAL A 191 13.18 5.25 -1.37
C VAL A 191 12.23 5.03 -0.20
N ALA A 192 11.09 4.39 -0.47
CA ALA A 192 10.13 3.98 0.55
C ALA A 192 9.41 2.71 0.10
N PRO A 193 9.77 1.52 0.60
CA PRO A 193 9.10 0.27 0.24
C PRO A 193 7.58 0.38 0.34
N SER A 194 6.88 0.07 -0.76
CA SER A 194 5.41 0.00 -0.76
C SER A 194 4.90 -1.16 0.08
N GLU A 195 5.72 -2.20 0.19
CA GLU A 195 5.48 -3.36 1.05
C GLU A 195 6.80 -3.86 1.64
N TYR A 196 6.81 -4.16 2.94
CA TYR A 196 7.93 -4.80 3.61
C TYR A 196 7.46 -5.49 4.88
N SER A 197 8.32 -6.30 5.50
CA SER A 197 8.03 -6.98 6.77
C SER A 197 6.71 -7.76 6.75
N HIS A 198 6.52 -8.60 5.72
CA HIS A 198 5.31 -9.41 5.51
C HIS A 198 4.96 -10.23 6.76
N ALA A 199 3.82 -9.94 7.40
CA ALA A 199 3.49 -10.42 8.73
C ALA A 199 2.81 -11.80 8.77
N MET A 200 2.75 -12.52 7.64
CA MET A 200 2.15 -13.86 7.58
C MET A 200 2.93 -14.86 8.46
N GLY A 201 2.27 -15.45 9.44
CA GLY A 201 2.89 -16.38 10.38
C GLY A 201 3.95 -15.70 11.25
N ASN A 202 5.12 -16.29 11.37
CA ASN A 202 6.25 -15.76 12.15
C ASN A 202 7.32 -15.14 11.24
N SER A 203 6.94 -14.20 10.37
CA SER A 203 7.81 -13.64 9.33
C SER A 203 8.06 -12.12 9.42
N SER A 204 7.51 -11.44 10.43
CA SER A 204 7.69 -9.99 10.64
C SER A 204 8.98 -9.59 11.36
N GLY A 205 9.96 -10.47 11.43
CA GLY A 205 11.29 -10.21 12.01
C GLY A 205 12.08 -9.15 11.24
N ASN A 206 13.24 -8.74 11.80
CA ASN A 206 14.18 -7.77 11.22
C ASN A 206 13.66 -6.34 11.04
N LEU A 207 12.46 -6.00 11.51
CA LEU A 207 11.93 -4.63 11.44
C LEU A 207 12.91 -3.62 12.06
N TRP A 208 13.53 -3.98 13.18
CA TRP A 208 14.55 -3.15 13.83
C TRP A 208 15.78 -2.90 12.95
N ASP A 209 16.28 -3.92 12.25
CA ASP A 209 17.46 -3.79 11.39
C ASP A 209 17.15 -2.96 10.14
N GLN A 210 15.95 -3.11 9.57
CA GLN A 210 15.47 -2.25 8.48
C GLN A 210 15.39 -0.79 8.93
N TRP A 211 14.83 -0.51 10.12
CA TRP A 211 14.70 0.85 10.64
C TRP A 211 16.02 1.49 11.06
N LYS A 212 17.04 0.71 11.46
CA LYS A 212 18.41 1.23 11.63
C LYS A 212 18.92 1.88 10.35
N ALA A 213 18.76 1.19 9.20
CA ALA A 213 19.14 1.73 7.90
C ALA A 213 18.28 2.94 7.54
N ILE A 214 16.96 2.85 7.71
CA ILE A 214 16.02 3.94 7.38
C ILE A 214 16.33 5.22 8.15
N TYR A 215 16.66 5.14 9.43
CA TYR A 215 17.04 6.32 10.22
C TYR A 215 18.41 6.87 9.87
N LYS A 216 19.33 6.00 9.47
CA LYS A 216 20.72 6.36 9.16
C LYS A 216 20.86 7.17 7.87
N TYR A 217 20.02 6.89 6.86
CA TYR A 217 20.17 7.47 5.53
C TYR A 217 18.98 8.36 5.16
N PRO A 218 19.24 9.62 4.72
CA PRO A 218 18.17 10.58 4.40
C PRO A 218 17.25 10.16 3.26
N ASN A 219 17.78 9.47 2.23
CA ASN A 219 17.02 9.02 1.07
C ASN A 219 16.09 7.83 1.35
N LEU A 220 16.25 7.14 2.50
CA LEU A 220 15.33 6.11 2.94
C LEU A 220 14.23 6.76 3.78
N GLN A 221 13.02 6.80 3.28
CA GLN A 221 11.95 7.60 3.90
C GLN A 221 10.86 6.77 4.59
N GLY A 222 11.18 5.57 5.03
CA GLY A 222 10.25 4.68 5.71
C GLY A 222 9.76 3.58 4.79
N GLY A 223 8.53 3.14 4.98
CA GLY A 223 7.89 2.08 4.21
C GLY A 223 6.54 1.70 4.80
N PHE A 224 5.87 0.75 4.15
CA PHE A 224 4.52 0.32 4.51
C PHE A 224 4.53 -1.20 4.81
N ILE A 225 4.28 -1.58 6.06
CA ILE A 225 4.25 -2.99 6.50
C ILE A 225 3.10 -3.71 5.77
N TRP A 226 3.32 -4.92 5.31
CA TRP A 226 2.28 -5.79 4.80
C TRP A 226 1.85 -6.76 5.91
N ASP A 227 0.63 -6.69 6.47
CA ASP A 227 -0.29 -5.56 6.36
C ASP A 227 -0.89 -5.22 7.74
N TRP A 228 -1.93 -4.42 7.80
CA TRP A 228 -2.52 -3.96 9.07
C TRP A 228 -3.30 -5.04 9.78
N VAL A 229 -4.29 -5.66 9.12
CA VAL A 229 -5.28 -6.53 9.76
C VAL A 229 -5.49 -7.84 9.00
N ASP A 230 -5.55 -8.95 9.71
CA ASP A 230 -5.98 -10.23 9.14
C ASP A 230 -7.41 -10.13 8.58
N GLN A 231 -7.66 -10.72 7.40
CA GLN A 231 -8.94 -10.61 6.70
C GLN A 231 -9.85 -11.83 6.91
N GLY A 232 -9.77 -12.49 8.06
CA GLY A 232 -10.66 -13.60 8.42
C GLY A 232 -12.09 -13.13 8.69
N ILE A 233 -13.09 -13.93 8.24
CA ILE A 233 -14.51 -13.69 8.48
C ILE A 233 -14.94 -14.46 9.74
N LEU A 234 -15.66 -13.79 10.64
CA LEU A 234 -16.13 -14.39 11.88
C LEU A 234 -17.31 -15.32 11.62
N GLU A 235 -17.15 -16.56 12.01
CA GLU A 235 -18.19 -17.60 11.94
C GLU A 235 -18.32 -18.33 13.27
N LYS A 236 -19.38 -19.14 13.41
CA LYS A 236 -19.61 -20.01 14.57
C LYS A 236 -19.73 -21.46 14.13
N ASP A 237 -19.04 -22.34 14.83
CA ASP A 237 -19.19 -23.78 14.63
C ASP A 237 -20.55 -24.27 15.17
N LYS A 238 -20.84 -25.57 14.94
CA LYS A 238 -22.07 -26.20 15.40
C LYS A 238 -22.31 -26.19 16.93
N ASN A 239 -21.26 -25.87 17.70
CA ASN A 239 -21.30 -25.78 19.16
C ASN A 239 -21.36 -24.30 19.62
N GLY A 240 -21.45 -23.35 18.67
CA GLY A 240 -21.47 -21.93 18.95
C GLY A 240 -20.09 -21.32 19.24
N ARG A 241 -18.97 -22.03 18.99
CA ARG A 241 -17.62 -21.52 19.15
C ARG A 241 -17.27 -20.63 17.96
N GLU A 242 -16.84 -19.42 18.26
CA GLU A 242 -16.37 -18.46 17.25
C GLU A 242 -14.99 -18.83 16.71
N TYR A 243 -14.79 -18.61 15.41
CA TYR A 243 -13.52 -18.75 14.72
C TYR A 243 -13.48 -17.88 13.46
N TYR A 244 -12.30 -17.62 12.95
CA TYR A 244 -12.14 -16.88 11.70
C TYR A 244 -11.94 -17.83 10.53
N THR A 245 -12.71 -17.61 9.46
CA THR A 245 -12.71 -18.43 8.25
C THR A 245 -11.84 -17.82 7.17
N TYR A 246 -11.52 -18.63 6.18
CA TYR A 246 -10.91 -18.24 4.92
C TYR A 246 -11.69 -18.83 3.73
N GLY A 247 -11.33 -18.42 2.48
CA GLY A 247 -12.06 -18.88 1.28
C GLY A 247 -12.22 -20.39 1.17
N GLY A 248 -11.21 -21.18 1.58
CA GLY A 248 -11.25 -22.64 1.55
C GLY A 248 -12.32 -23.27 2.43
N ASP A 249 -12.80 -22.60 3.46
CA ASP A 249 -13.88 -23.10 4.33
C ASP A 249 -15.25 -23.11 3.65
N TYR A 250 -15.40 -22.34 2.56
CA TYR A 250 -16.66 -22.21 1.81
C TYR A 250 -16.77 -23.19 0.62
N GLY A 251 -15.88 -24.16 0.53
CA GLY A 251 -15.92 -25.26 -0.42
C GLY A 251 -14.91 -25.13 -1.56
N VAL A 252 -14.78 -26.22 -2.31
CA VAL A 252 -13.74 -26.40 -3.34
C VAL A 252 -13.82 -25.42 -4.52
N ASN A 253 -14.94 -24.77 -4.72
CA ASN A 253 -15.15 -23.80 -5.78
C ASN A 253 -15.07 -22.33 -5.27
N ALA A 254 -14.90 -22.13 -3.96
CA ALA A 254 -14.73 -20.80 -3.41
C ALA A 254 -13.32 -20.28 -3.76
N PRO A 255 -13.18 -19.01 -4.19
CA PRO A 255 -11.88 -18.40 -4.35
C PRO A 255 -11.09 -18.46 -3.04
N SER A 256 -9.83 -18.93 -3.11
CA SER A 256 -8.98 -19.03 -1.94
C SER A 256 -7.52 -18.90 -2.33
N ASP A 257 -6.81 -18.03 -1.63
CA ASP A 257 -5.37 -17.89 -1.72
C ASP A 257 -4.67 -18.49 -0.46
N GLY A 258 -5.27 -19.50 0.12
CA GLY A 258 -4.79 -20.20 1.31
C GLY A 258 -4.75 -19.27 2.52
N ASN A 259 -3.60 -19.20 3.19
CA ASN A 259 -3.39 -18.38 4.38
C ASN A 259 -2.96 -16.92 4.10
N PHE A 260 -3.00 -16.47 2.84
CA PHE A 260 -2.65 -15.08 2.47
C PHE A 260 -3.64 -14.02 2.97
N LEU A 261 -4.65 -14.40 3.69
CA LEU A 261 -5.49 -13.49 4.48
C LEU A 261 -4.96 -13.25 5.91
N CYS A 262 -4.01 -14.05 6.38
CA CYS A 262 -3.40 -13.94 7.71
C CYS A 262 -2.07 -13.18 7.64
N ASN A 263 -2.10 -11.96 7.14
CA ASN A 263 -0.93 -11.12 6.90
C ASN A 263 -0.85 -9.91 7.84
N GLY A 264 -1.87 -9.71 8.68
CA GLY A 264 -1.99 -8.55 9.55
C GLY A 264 -1.01 -8.55 10.72
N ILE A 265 -0.68 -7.36 11.21
CA ILE A 265 -0.03 -7.18 12.52
C ILE A 265 -1.04 -7.16 13.66
N VAL A 266 -2.32 -7.12 13.33
CA VAL A 266 -3.44 -7.32 14.27
C VAL A 266 -4.42 -8.37 13.72
N ASN A 267 -5.10 -9.05 14.64
CA ASN A 267 -6.19 -9.98 14.33
C ASN A 267 -7.42 -9.25 13.75
N PRO A 268 -8.42 -9.96 13.17
CA PRO A 268 -9.62 -9.34 12.63
C PRO A 268 -10.40 -8.49 13.66
N ASP A 269 -10.35 -8.84 14.94
CA ASP A 269 -10.95 -8.09 16.05
C ASP A 269 -10.10 -6.91 16.55
N ARG A 270 -8.94 -6.69 15.90
CA ARG A 270 -7.93 -5.67 16.22
C ARG A 270 -7.14 -5.94 17.51
N THR A 271 -7.13 -7.15 18.01
CA THR A 271 -6.16 -7.52 19.03
C THR A 271 -4.77 -7.70 18.39
N PRO A 272 -3.70 -7.14 18.97
CA PRO A 272 -2.35 -7.26 18.39
C PRO A 272 -1.86 -8.71 18.34
N HIS A 273 -1.11 -9.05 17.28
CA HIS A 273 -0.34 -10.29 17.27
C HIS A 273 0.80 -10.21 18.29
N PRO A 274 1.26 -11.33 18.86
CA PRO A 274 2.32 -11.33 19.88
C PRO A 274 3.73 -11.05 19.35
N ALA A 275 3.92 -10.92 18.03
CA ALA A 275 5.23 -10.74 17.39
C ALA A 275 5.65 -9.27 17.32
#